data_3647e54557aad1d092e7141d3e22cc08
#
_entry.id   3647e54557aad1d092e7141d3e22cc08
#
_cell.length_a   1.000
_cell.length_b   1.000
_cell.length_c   1.000
_cell.angle_alpha   90.00
_cell.angle_beta   90.00
_cell.angle_gamma   90.00
#
_symmetry.space_group_name_H-M   'P 1'
#
loop_
_entity.id
_entity.type
_entity.pdbx_description
1 polymer ?
#
loop_
_entity_poly.entity_id
_entity_poly.type
_entity_poly.pdbx_seq_one_letter_code
_entity_poly.pdbx_strand_id
1 'polypeptide(L)'
;MNKVKMLSDVVAEVRKEAPEDVPNWSKRYEEAKQNLQNQIMKGRMLPRGVEDHPLADFGFNYSVQRDVRAGHVMNIMRKFDPRVCCPVSAVKRSDSNTLYIFDGQHRAVALALLGYEKIPVTIVETDEPAFDAEAFEIVNDSGILRAGTE
;
A
#
# COMPACT_ATOMS: atom_id res chain seq x y z
N MET A 1 -23.15 -5.61 -23.21
CA MET A 1 -21.79 -5.79 -23.77
C MET A 1 -20.83 -4.85 -23.08
N ASN A 2 -19.73 -5.39 -22.62
CA ASN A 2 -18.75 -4.60 -21.88
C ASN A 2 -17.85 -3.83 -22.83
N LYS A 3 -17.71 -2.54 -22.56
CA LYS A 3 -16.74 -1.72 -23.26
C LYS A 3 -15.46 -1.68 -22.46
N VAL A 4 -14.37 -1.99 -23.09
CA VAL A 4 -13.06 -1.91 -22.48
C VAL A 4 -12.46 -0.53 -22.76
N LYS A 5 -12.01 0.14 -21.71
CA LYS A 5 -11.23 1.37 -21.84
C LYS A 5 -9.80 1.08 -21.43
N MET A 6 -8.88 1.50 -22.26
CA MET A 6 -7.47 1.35 -21.92
C MET A 6 -7.06 2.45 -20.94
N LEU A 7 -6.04 2.18 -20.13
CA LEU A 7 -5.55 3.15 -19.16
C LEU A 7 -5.21 4.50 -19.82
N SER A 8 -4.54 4.45 -20.97
CA SER A 8 -4.17 5.67 -21.69
C SER A 8 -5.37 6.54 -22.05
N ASP A 9 -6.50 5.90 -22.39
CA ASP A 9 -7.72 6.63 -22.73
C ASP A 9 -8.32 7.30 -21.49
N VAL A 10 -8.33 6.57 -20.38
CA VAL A 10 -8.83 7.12 -19.11
C VAL A 10 -7.96 8.26 -18.62
N VAL A 11 -6.63 8.12 -18.73
CA VAL A 11 -5.71 9.20 -18.39
C VAL A 11 -6.00 10.46 -19.21
N ALA A 12 -6.26 10.30 -20.51
CA ALA A 12 -6.60 11.43 -21.37
C ALA A 12 -7.92 12.09 -20.95
N GLU A 13 -8.91 11.27 -20.59
CA GLU A 13 -10.20 11.78 -20.11
C GLU A 13 -10.04 12.58 -18.81
N VAL A 14 -9.29 12.03 -17.84
CA VAL A 14 -9.05 12.70 -16.57
C VAL A 14 -8.31 14.02 -16.80
N ARG A 15 -7.29 14.02 -17.65
CA ARG A 15 -6.54 15.23 -17.96
C ARG A 15 -7.41 16.32 -18.57
N LYS A 16 -8.39 15.92 -19.38
CA LYS A 16 -9.31 16.83 -20.01
C LYS A 16 -10.33 17.42 -19.02
N GLU A 17 -10.83 16.58 -18.13
CA GLU A 17 -11.91 16.94 -17.19
C GLU A 17 -11.39 17.62 -15.93
N ALA A 18 -10.17 17.30 -15.51
CA ALA A 18 -9.62 17.76 -14.24
C ALA A 18 -9.63 19.29 -14.06
N PRO A 19 -9.30 20.11 -15.07
CA PRO A 19 -9.34 21.58 -14.89
C PRO A 19 -10.69 22.11 -14.44
N GLU A 20 -11.79 21.46 -14.83
CA GLU A 20 -13.13 21.86 -14.41
C GLU A 20 -13.51 21.28 -13.06
N ASP A 21 -13.08 20.03 -12.80
CA ASP A 21 -13.50 19.29 -11.61
C ASP A 21 -12.65 19.58 -10.39
N VAL A 22 -11.39 20.00 -10.58
CA VAL A 22 -10.45 20.20 -9.48
C VAL A 22 -10.00 21.66 -9.44
N PRO A 23 -10.32 22.38 -8.35
CA PRO A 23 -9.87 23.76 -8.20
C PRO A 23 -8.35 23.86 -8.27
N ASN A 24 -7.86 24.84 -9.04
CA ASN A 24 -6.42 25.09 -9.21
C ASN A 24 -5.65 23.87 -9.71
N TRP A 25 -6.28 23.10 -10.62
CA TRP A 25 -5.69 21.87 -11.15
C TRP A 25 -4.26 22.06 -11.65
N SER A 26 -4.03 23.06 -12.52
CA SER A 26 -2.71 23.23 -13.14
C SER A 26 -1.61 23.47 -12.10
N LYS A 27 -1.89 24.32 -11.13
CA LYS A 27 -0.94 24.61 -10.05
C LYS A 27 -0.68 23.39 -9.20
N ARG A 28 -1.75 22.71 -8.80
CA ARG A 28 -1.65 21.51 -7.95
C ARG A 28 -0.95 20.37 -8.67
N TYR A 29 -1.18 20.23 -9.97
CA TYR A 29 -0.52 19.23 -10.79
C TYR A 29 0.99 19.49 -10.87
N GLU A 30 1.38 20.74 -11.12
CA GLU A 30 2.80 21.11 -11.16
C GLU A 30 3.48 20.93 -9.81
N GLU A 31 2.80 21.25 -8.73
CA GLU A 31 3.33 21.04 -7.38
C GLU A 31 3.53 19.54 -7.10
N ALA A 32 2.58 18.70 -7.51
CA ALA A 32 2.69 17.25 -7.35
C ALA A 32 3.87 16.69 -8.13
N LYS A 33 4.06 17.16 -9.38
CA LYS A 33 5.19 16.73 -10.19
C LYS A 33 6.51 17.16 -9.59
N GLN A 34 6.58 18.39 -9.07
CA GLN A 34 7.78 18.89 -8.42
C GLN A 34 8.10 18.08 -7.16
N ASN A 35 7.08 17.75 -6.38
CA ASN A 35 7.25 16.92 -5.20
C ASN A 35 7.81 15.54 -5.58
N LEU A 36 7.30 14.95 -6.66
CA LEU A 36 7.82 13.66 -7.14
C LEU A 36 9.30 13.79 -7.54
N GLN A 37 9.67 14.84 -8.26
CA GLN A 37 11.06 15.05 -8.65
C GLN A 37 11.97 15.14 -7.44
N ASN A 38 11.53 15.85 -6.39
CA ASN A 38 12.29 15.95 -5.17
C ASN A 38 12.48 14.58 -4.51
N GLN A 39 11.46 13.74 -4.54
CA GLN A 39 11.54 12.38 -3.99
C GLN A 39 12.48 11.51 -4.81
N ILE A 40 12.40 11.58 -6.13
CA ILE A 40 13.29 10.83 -7.02
C ILE A 40 14.74 11.21 -6.76
N MET A 41 15.01 12.49 -6.55
CA MET A 41 16.36 12.96 -6.24
C MET A 41 16.88 12.40 -4.93
N LYS A 42 16.01 12.02 -4.01
CA LYS A 42 16.38 11.34 -2.77
C LYS A 42 16.50 9.84 -2.93
N GLY A 43 16.40 9.32 -4.15
CA GLY A 43 16.51 7.89 -4.43
C GLY A 43 15.25 7.08 -4.16
N ARG A 44 14.13 7.75 -3.98
CA ARG A 44 12.86 7.08 -3.71
C ARG A 44 12.23 6.61 -5.02
N MET A 45 11.91 5.33 -5.10
CA MET A 45 11.39 4.72 -6.33
C MET A 45 10.19 3.83 -6.02
N LEU A 46 9.41 3.53 -7.06
CA LEU A 46 8.33 2.56 -6.92
C LEU A 46 8.89 1.19 -6.51
N PRO A 47 8.16 0.45 -5.67
CA PRO A 47 8.58 -0.91 -5.30
C PRO A 47 8.69 -1.81 -6.53
N ARG A 48 9.62 -2.76 -6.48
CA ARG A 48 9.87 -3.70 -7.58
C ARG A 48 9.39 -5.08 -7.20
N GLY A 49 8.35 -5.53 -7.87
CA GLY A 49 7.90 -6.90 -7.76
C GLY A 49 7.39 -7.31 -6.39
N VAL A 50 7.06 -8.57 -6.28
CA VAL A 50 6.51 -9.19 -5.08
C VAL A 50 7.37 -10.39 -4.74
N GLU A 51 7.68 -10.56 -3.46
CA GLU A 51 8.43 -11.71 -2.97
C GLU A 51 7.58 -12.48 -1.96
N ASP A 52 7.80 -13.78 -1.88
CA ASP A 52 7.17 -14.60 -0.84
C ASP A 52 8.14 -14.76 0.32
N HIS A 53 7.69 -14.45 1.53
CA HIS A 53 8.53 -14.59 2.72
C HIS A 53 7.81 -15.41 3.79
N PRO A 54 8.57 -16.21 4.58
CA PRO A 54 7.98 -16.97 5.68
C PRO A 54 7.41 -16.04 6.73
N LEU A 55 6.39 -16.52 7.44
CA LEU A 55 5.72 -15.73 8.49
C LEU A 55 6.70 -15.20 9.53
N ALA A 56 7.74 -15.98 9.83
CA ALA A 56 8.72 -15.61 10.85
C ALA A 56 9.54 -14.36 10.51
N ASP A 57 9.55 -13.95 9.24
CA ASP A 57 10.30 -12.76 8.83
C ASP A 57 9.57 -11.45 9.14
N PHE A 58 8.28 -11.52 9.48
CA PHE A 58 7.45 -10.33 9.61
C PHE A 58 7.27 -9.88 11.05
N GLY A 59 7.12 -8.57 11.21
CA GLY A 59 6.80 -7.97 12.49
C GLY A 59 5.86 -6.76 12.31
N PHE A 60 5.38 -6.26 13.43
CA PHE A 60 4.53 -5.08 13.48
C PHE A 60 5.19 -4.02 14.34
N ASN A 61 5.10 -2.77 13.91
CA ASN A 61 5.59 -1.65 14.72
C ASN A 61 4.38 -0.99 15.41
N TYR A 62 4.07 -1.46 16.62
CA TYR A 62 2.92 -0.96 17.37
C TYR A 62 3.07 0.47 17.86
N SER A 63 4.24 1.07 17.73
CA SER A 63 4.40 2.48 18.05
C SER A 63 3.74 3.39 17.01
N VAL A 64 3.45 2.86 15.81
CA VAL A 64 2.85 3.64 14.71
C VAL A 64 1.58 3.02 14.15
N GLN A 65 1.22 1.80 14.55
CA GLN A 65 0.09 1.07 14.00
C GLN A 65 -0.91 0.70 15.06
N ARG A 66 -2.17 0.53 14.64
CA ARG A 66 -3.23 0.08 15.51
C ARG A 66 -3.13 -1.43 15.75
N ASP A 67 -3.75 -1.87 16.84
CA ASP A 67 -3.87 -3.29 17.12
C ASP A 67 -4.70 -4.00 16.05
N VAL A 68 -4.35 -5.24 15.80
CA VAL A 68 -5.10 -6.10 14.90
C VAL A 68 -6.39 -6.54 15.60
N ARG A 69 -7.52 -6.39 14.91
CA ARG A 69 -8.83 -6.75 15.45
C ARG A 69 -9.31 -8.07 14.88
N ALA A 70 -9.64 -9.00 15.77
CA ALA A 70 -10.06 -10.35 15.38
C ALA A 70 -11.28 -10.35 14.46
N GLY A 71 -12.25 -9.46 14.72
CA GLY A 71 -13.44 -9.38 13.87
C GLY A 71 -13.13 -9.01 12.43
N HIS A 72 -12.21 -8.08 12.23
CA HIS A 72 -11.78 -7.68 10.89
C HIS A 72 -11.05 -8.83 10.19
N VAL A 73 -10.17 -9.52 10.92
CA VAL A 73 -9.46 -10.69 10.39
C VAL A 73 -10.46 -11.75 9.92
N MET A 74 -11.47 -12.03 10.73
CA MET A 74 -12.49 -13.02 10.39
C MET A 74 -13.28 -12.63 9.13
N ASN A 75 -13.59 -11.35 8.98
CA ASN A 75 -14.29 -10.88 7.77
C ASN A 75 -13.45 -11.13 6.51
N ILE A 76 -12.15 -10.92 6.59
CA ILE A 76 -11.25 -11.21 5.47
C ILE A 76 -11.25 -12.70 5.17
N MET A 77 -11.12 -13.53 6.22
CA MET A 77 -11.08 -14.98 6.04
C MET A 77 -12.34 -15.54 5.40
N ARG A 78 -13.49 -15.03 5.80
CA ARG A 78 -14.78 -15.51 5.29
C ARG A 78 -14.97 -15.25 3.80
N LYS A 79 -14.39 -14.18 3.30
CA LYS A 79 -14.53 -13.76 1.89
C LYS A 79 -13.27 -14.02 1.07
N PHE A 80 -12.34 -14.76 1.65
CA PHE A 80 -11.03 -14.93 1.03
C PHE A 80 -11.08 -15.64 -0.31
N ASP A 81 -10.42 -15.05 -1.29
CA ASP A 81 -10.18 -15.65 -2.59
C ASP A 81 -8.72 -15.37 -2.94
N PRO A 82 -7.86 -16.43 -3.04
CA PRO A 82 -6.43 -16.22 -3.28
C PRO A 82 -6.13 -15.43 -4.55
N ARG A 83 -7.00 -15.51 -5.55
CA ARG A 83 -6.77 -14.84 -6.84
C ARG A 83 -6.82 -13.32 -6.74
N VAL A 84 -7.49 -12.79 -5.73
CA VAL A 84 -7.63 -11.33 -5.55
C VAL A 84 -6.95 -10.83 -4.28
N CYS A 85 -6.07 -11.66 -3.71
CA CYS A 85 -5.34 -11.27 -2.51
C CYS A 85 -4.18 -10.33 -2.88
N CYS A 86 -4.24 -9.10 -2.36
CA CYS A 86 -3.14 -8.15 -2.56
C CYS A 86 -1.96 -8.50 -1.65
N PRO A 87 -0.72 -8.35 -2.12
CA PRO A 87 0.44 -8.48 -1.24
C PRO A 87 0.39 -7.48 -0.09
N VAL A 88 1.00 -7.83 1.03
CA VAL A 88 1.21 -6.86 2.10
C VAL A 88 2.39 -5.97 1.74
N SER A 89 2.52 -4.83 2.40
CA SER A 89 3.68 -3.95 2.21
C SER A 89 4.46 -3.84 3.51
N ALA A 90 5.77 -3.98 3.41
CA ALA A 90 6.65 -3.95 4.58
C ALA A 90 7.89 -3.13 4.32
N VAL A 91 8.47 -2.61 5.39
CA VAL A 91 9.74 -1.89 5.35
C VAL A 91 10.84 -2.78 5.90
N LYS A 92 12.00 -2.74 5.23
CA LYS A 92 13.21 -3.42 5.69
C LYS A 92 14.26 -2.36 6.03
N ARG A 93 14.79 -2.44 7.25
CA ARG A 93 15.88 -1.59 7.71
C ARG A 93 17.20 -2.29 7.49
N SER A 94 18.28 -1.53 7.28
CA SER A 94 19.61 -2.11 7.05
C SER A 94 20.16 -2.85 8.26
N ASP A 95 19.69 -2.51 9.46
CA ASP A 95 20.17 -3.10 10.72
C ASP A 95 19.30 -4.27 11.20
N SER A 96 18.34 -4.72 10.41
CA SER A 96 17.41 -5.76 10.83
C SER A 96 17.01 -6.64 9.66
N ASN A 97 16.75 -7.90 9.95
CA ASN A 97 16.17 -8.82 8.95
C ASN A 97 14.65 -8.90 9.04
N THR A 98 14.06 -8.21 10.01
CA THR A 98 12.61 -8.20 10.18
C THR A 98 11.95 -7.29 9.14
N LEU A 99 10.88 -7.78 8.55
CA LEU A 99 10.04 -7.02 7.63
C LEU A 99 8.88 -6.44 8.43
N TYR A 100 8.89 -5.12 8.64
CA TYR A 100 7.85 -4.48 9.43
C TYR A 100 6.69 -4.09 8.52
N ILE A 101 5.54 -4.73 8.70
CA ILE A 101 4.36 -4.51 7.87
C ILE A 101 3.78 -3.12 8.17
N PHE A 102 3.60 -2.30 7.13
CA PHE A 102 2.95 -1.01 7.27
C PHE A 102 1.61 -0.94 6.53
N ASP A 103 1.29 -1.93 5.69
CA ASP A 103 -0.01 -2.05 5.04
C ASP A 103 -0.38 -3.52 4.93
N GLY A 104 -1.61 -3.84 5.29
CA GLY A 104 -2.12 -5.20 5.20
C GLY A 104 -1.95 -6.02 6.46
N GLN A 105 -1.94 -5.41 7.63
CA GLN A 105 -1.77 -6.10 8.91
C GLN A 105 -2.82 -7.18 9.13
N HIS A 106 -4.10 -6.82 8.95
CA HIS A 106 -5.20 -7.78 9.11
C HIS A 106 -5.13 -8.88 8.07
N ARG A 107 -4.73 -8.52 6.86
CA ARG A 107 -4.57 -9.48 5.76
C ARG A 107 -3.45 -10.48 6.06
N ALA A 108 -2.33 -10.01 6.60
CA ALA A 108 -1.23 -10.88 6.99
C ALA A 108 -1.66 -11.90 8.02
N VAL A 109 -2.38 -11.45 9.04
CA VAL A 109 -2.88 -12.33 10.10
C VAL A 109 -3.88 -13.33 9.53
N ALA A 110 -4.78 -12.87 8.65
CA ALA A 110 -5.74 -13.76 8.00
C ALA A 110 -5.05 -14.87 7.21
N LEU A 111 -4.03 -14.52 6.43
CA LEU A 111 -3.27 -15.51 5.65
C LEU A 111 -2.59 -16.53 6.56
N ALA A 112 -2.00 -16.08 7.66
CA ALA A 112 -1.38 -16.97 8.62
C ALA A 112 -2.40 -17.94 9.23
N LEU A 113 -3.56 -17.43 9.63
CA LEU A 113 -4.61 -18.27 10.22
C LEU A 113 -5.21 -19.25 9.20
N LEU A 114 -5.21 -18.88 7.93
CA LEU A 114 -5.69 -19.78 6.87
C LEU A 114 -4.68 -20.89 6.53
N GLY A 115 -3.48 -20.84 7.11
CA GLY A 115 -2.50 -21.89 6.97
C GLY A 115 -1.38 -21.63 5.99
N TYR A 116 -1.27 -20.44 5.46
CA TYR A 116 -0.15 -20.10 4.58
C TYR A 116 1.13 -19.99 5.39
N GLU A 117 2.17 -20.65 4.92
CA GLU A 117 3.49 -20.61 5.57
C GLU A 117 4.34 -19.43 5.08
N LYS A 118 4.03 -18.97 3.88
CA LYS A 118 4.68 -17.80 3.27
C LYS A 118 3.60 -16.87 2.74
N ILE A 119 3.86 -15.59 2.80
CA ILE A 119 2.92 -14.60 2.28
C ILE A 119 3.62 -13.65 1.31
N PRO A 120 2.88 -13.15 0.30
CA PRO A 120 3.45 -12.22 -0.68
C PRO A 120 3.62 -10.85 -0.07
N VAL A 121 4.74 -10.22 -0.35
CA VAL A 121 5.08 -8.92 0.22
C VAL A 121 5.80 -8.04 -0.80
N THR A 122 5.48 -6.76 -0.78
CA THR A 122 6.23 -5.72 -1.47
C THR A 122 7.11 -5.04 -0.43
N ILE A 123 8.42 -5.02 -0.67
CA ILE A 123 9.39 -4.56 0.32
C ILE A 123 9.93 -3.19 -0.08
N VAL A 124 9.92 -2.26 0.88
CA VAL A 124 10.60 -0.96 0.75
C VAL A 124 11.82 -0.99 1.65
N GLU A 125 12.99 -0.78 1.08
CA GLU A 125 14.23 -0.70 1.84
C GLU A 125 14.57 0.76 2.11
N THR A 126 14.60 1.14 3.37
CA THR A 126 14.94 2.51 3.77
C THR A 126 15.32 2.56 5.23
N ASP A 127 16.25 3.45 5.56
CA ASP A 127 16.63 3.75 6.94
C ASP A 127 16.08 5.08 7.43
N GLU A 128 15.19 5.70 6.67
CA GLU A 128 14.53 6.94 7.08
C GLU A 128 13.70 6.67 8.33
N PRO A 129 14.01 7.33 9.47
CA PRO A 129 13.35 6.99 10.74
C PRO A 129 11.84 7.17 10.75
N ALA A 130 11.34 8.16 10.03
CA ALA A 130 9.91 8.47 10.01
C ALA A 130 9.11 7.70 8.96
N PHE A 131 9.77 6.83 8.17
CA PHE A 131 9.10 6.18 7.03
C PHE A 131 7.85 5.41 7.46
N ASP A 132 7.95 4.63 8.54
CA ASP A 132 6.85 3.75 8.97
C ASP A 132 5.58 4.54 9.26
N ALA A 133 5.71 5.64 10.02
CA ALA A 133 4.58 6.47 10.37
C ALA A 133 4.02 7.20 9.15
N GLU A 134 4.88 7.75 8.31
CA GLU A 134 4.46 8.45 7.10
C GLU A 134 3.77 7.51 6.12
N ALA A 135 4.34 6.32 5.91
CA ALA A 135 3.76 5.32 5.02
C ALA A 135 2.40 4.85 5.53
N PHE A 136 2.30 4.61 6.84
CA PHE A 136 1.05 4.17 7.46
C PHE A 136 -0.05 5.23 7.27
N GLU A 137 0.27 6.51 7.44
CA GLU A 137 -0.68 7.59 7.18
C GLU A 137 -1.11 7.64 5.73
N ILE A 138 -0.16 7.52 4.80
CA ILE A 138 -0.46 7.56 3.37
C ILE A 138 -1.41 6.43 2.97
N VAL A 139 -1.15 5.21 3.41
CA VAL A 139 -2.01 4.08 3.06
C VAL A 139 -3.38 4.19 3.74
N ASN A 140 -3.46 4.78 4.91
CA ASN A 140 -4.75 5.04 5.55
C ASN A 140 -5.53 6.14 4.85
N ASP A 141 -4.87 7.19 4.37
CA ASP A 141 -5.51 8.22 3.57
C ASP A 141 -6.02 7.62 2.26
N SER A 142 -5.18 6.81 1.60
CA SER A 142 -5.60 6.04 0.42
C SER A 142 -6.71 5.07 0.80
N GLY A 143 -6.68 4.57 2.02
CA GLY A 143 -7.69 3.68 2.56
C GLY A 143 -9.06 4.33 2.73
N ILE A 144 -9.13 5.66 2.76
CA ILE A 144 -10.41 6.36 2.75
C ILE A 144 -11.20 5.95 1.51
N LEU A 145 -10.52 5.78 0.40
CA LEU A 145 -11.13 5.31 -0.84
C LEU A 145 -11.57 3.86 -0.77
N ARG A 146 -11.08 3.12 0.24
CA ARG A 146 -11.43 1.73 0.48
C ARG A 146 -12.32 1.56 1.70
N ALA A 147 -12.86 2.66 2.22
CA ALA A 147 -13.65 2.64 3.47
C ALA A 147 -14.82 1.67 3.40
N GLY A 148 -15.42 1.51 2.22
CA GLY A 148 -16.51 0.57 2.03
C GLY A 148 -16.11 -0.89 2.17
N THR A 149 -14.83 -1.20 2.25
CA THR A 149 -14.32 -2.57 2.39
C THR A 149 -14.06 -2.97 3.83
N GLU A 150 -14.16 -2.05 4.74
CA GLU A 150 -13.91 -2.30 6.15
C GLU A 150 -15.16 -2.78 6.88
#